data_718673737be8d3b13e661e9ec82477de
#
_entry.id   718673737be8d3b13e661e9ec82477de
#
_cell.length_a   1.000
_cell.length_b   1.000
_cell.length_c   1.000
_cell.angle_alpha   90.00
_cell.angle_beta   90.00
_cell.angle_gamma   90.00
#
_symmetry.space_group_name_H-M   'P 1'
#
loop_
_entity.id
_entity.type
_entity.pdbx_description
1 polymer ?
#
loop_
_entity_poly.entity_id
_entity_poly.type
_entity_poly.pdbx_seq_one_letter_code
_entity_poly.pdbx_strand_id
1 'polypeptide(L)'
;MDIVDRVAVVTGAGSGLGRATALALAKAGARVAVLDRNAGAARSVAEEAGAPAVPVTVDVADRASVTAAIAEVSGIFGRVDVCVNAAGIPNPGKVFGKSGPLDIEQFQRVIDVNLVGAFDVMRQCAELMTRNTDPGLDGERGVIINVSSGAAFEGQKGQAAYSASKAGLIGLMLPAARDLAQYGIRVVTIAPGLFDTGIFAEVDPKVVQALGSAALNPSRLGDPSEFASLVMHIIENRYLNATTLSIDAGARLPNV
;
A
#
# COMPACT_ATOMS: atom_id res chain seq x y z
N MET A 1 -11.71 -13.26 -4.62
CA MET A 1 -13.08 -12.74 -4.21
C MET A 1 -13.65 -11.95 -5.39
N ASP A 2 -14.97 -11.96 -5.56
CA ASP A 2 -15.64 -10.98 -6.42
C ASP A 2 -15.67 -9.65 -5.67
N ILE A 3 -15.28 -8.56 -6.36
CA ILE A 3 -15.11 -7.26 -5.73
C ILE A 3 -16.38 -6.39 -5.72
N VAL A 4 -17.39 -6.74 -6.53
CA VAL A 4 -18.64 -5.98 -6.62
C VAL A 4 -19.31 -5.90 -5.25
N ASP A 5 -19.69 -4.69 -4.82
CA ASP A 5 -20.29 -4.36 -3.51
C ASP A 5 -19.40 -4.67 -2.29
N ARG A 6 -18.16 -5.12 -2.48
CA ARG A 6 -17.21 -5.31 -1.39
C ARG A 6 -16.60 -4.00 -0.94
N VAL A 7 -16.25 -3.92 0.34
CA VAL A 7 -15.67 -2.71 0.94
C VAL A 7 -14.16 -2.80 0.94
N ALA A 8 -13.52 -1.84 0.29
CA ALA A 8 -12.07 -1.70 0.22
C ALA A 8 -11.59 -0.47 1.00
N VAL A 9 -10.62 -0.67 1.87
CA VAL A 9 -9.86 0.37 2.58
C VAL A 9 -8.52 0.52 1.87
N VAL A 10 -8.20 1.73 1.40
CA VAL A 10 -6.91 2.02 0.75
C VAL A 10 -6.24 3.19 1.46
N THR A 11 -5.08 2.96 2.09
CA THR A 11 -4.29 4.03 2.72
C THR A 11 -3.32 4.66 1.72
N GLY A 12 -2.97 5.94 1.92
CA GLY A 12 -2.17 6.70 0.94
C GLY A 12 -2.90 6.87 -0.39
N ALA A 13 -4.22 6.82 -0.35
CA ALA A 13 -5.06 6.80 -1.55
C ALA A 13 -5.24 8.18 -2.22
N GLY A 14 -4.74 9.26 -1.61
CA GLY A 14 -4.77 10.60 -2.20
C GLY A 14 -3.82 10.79 -3.37
N SER A 15 -2.86 9.88 -3.61
CA SER A 15 -1.87 10.03 -4.68
C SER A 15 -1.29 8.68 -5.13
N GLY A 16 -0.54 8.69 -6.23
CA GLY A 16 0.32 7.60 -6.69
C GLY A 16 -0.38 6.24 -6.83
N LEU A 17 0.26 5.21 -6.31
CA LEU A 17 -0.22 3.82 -6.40
C LEU A 17 -1.52 3.60 -5.62
N GLY A 18 -1.65 4.26 -4.45
CA GLY A 18 -2.88 4.20 -3.65
C GLY A 18 -4.07 4.79 -4.39
N ARG A 19 -3.89 5.97 -5.02
CA ARG A 19 -4.92 6.59 -5.86
C ARG A 19 -5.34 5.69 -7.02
N ALA A 20 -4.37 5.19 -7.79
CA ALA A 20 -4.67 4.31 -8.92
C ALA A 20 -5.42 3.05 -8.48
N THR A 21 -5.05 2.49 -7.33
CA THR A 21 -5.75 1.35 -6.72
C THR A 21 -7.18 1.70 -6.34
N ALA A 22 -7.40 2.82 -5.64
CA ALA A 22 -8.74 3.24 -5.22
C ALA A 22 -9.68 3.43 -6.42
N LEU A 23 -9.18 4.09 -7.48
CA LEU A 23 -9.96 4.30 -8.72
C LEU A 23 -10.27 2.99 -9.44
N ALA A 24 -9.30 2.07 -9.53
CA ALA A 24 -9.52 0.77 -10.16
C ALA A 24 -10.55 -0.08 -9.41
N LEU A 25 -10.49 -0.09 -8.07
CA LEU A 25 -11.46 -0.78 -7.22
C LEU A 25 -12.87 -0.21 -7.37
N ALA A 26 -13.00 1.13 -7.35
CA ALA A 26 -14.30 1.80 -7.55
C ALA A 26 -14.88 1.50 -8.93
N LYS A 27 -14.05 1.57 -9.98
CA LYS A 27 -14.45 1.22 -11.36
C LYS A 27 -14.93 -0.23 -11.49
N ALA A 28 -14.38 -1.13 -10.67
CA ALA A 28 -14.79 -2.54 -10.62
C ALA A 28 -16.03 -2.80 -9.74
N GLY A 29 -16.64 -1.75 -9.17
CA GLY A 29 -17.86 -1.85 -8.38
C GLY A 29 -17.64 -2.03 -6.87
N ALA A 30 -16.43 -1.81 -6.37
CA ALA A 30 -16.17 -1.80 -4.93
C ALA A 30 -16.70 -0.51 -4.27
N ARG A 31 -17.01 -0.60 -2.99
CA ARG A 31 -17.28 0.52 -2.09
C ARG A 31 -15.94 0.90 -1.46
N VAL A 32 -15.39 2.07 -1.77
CA VAL A 32 -14.00 2.40 -1.43
C VAL A 32 -13.92 3.47 -0.35
N ALA A 33 -13.22 3.18 0.74
CA ALA A 33 -12.73 4.16 1.69
C ALA A 33 -11.35 4.67 1.23
N VAL A 34 -11.29 5.94 0.83
CA VAL A 34 -10.09 6.63 0.33
C VAL A 34 -9.40 7.29 1.53
N LEU A 35 -8.41 6.62 2.10
CA LEU A 35 -7.72 7.05 3.31
C LEU A 35 -6.42 7.78 2.96
N ASP A 36 -6.30 9.04 3.40
CA ASP A 36 -5.06 9.82 3.25
C ASP A 36 -4.89 10.84 4.39
N ARG A 37 -3.66 11.22 4.66
CA ARG A 37 -3.35 12.31 5.59
C ARG A 37 -3.78 13.66 5.05
N ASN A 38 -3.73 13.83 3.73
CA ASN A 38 -4.21 15.01 3.04
C ASN A 38 -5.72 14.87 2.74
N ALA A 39 -6.54 15.50 3.57
CA ALA A 39 -8.00 15.46 3.44
C ALA A 39 -8.49 15.98 2.08
N GLY A 40 -7.82 16.98 1.49
CA GLY A 40 -8.15 17.52 0.17
C GLY A 40 -7.88 16.52 -0.94
N ALA A 41 -6.75 15.83 -0.89
CA ALA A 41 -6.39 14.79 -1.85
C ALA A 41 -7.33 13.57 -1.74
N ALA A 42 -7.64 13.12 -0.51
CA ALA A 42 -8.61 12.05 -0.30
C ALA A 42 -9.99 12.38 -0.89
N ARG A 43 -10.46 13.61 -0.67
CA ARG A 43 -11.75 14.10 -1.21
C ARG A 43 -11.75 14.13 -2.74
N SER A 44 -10.70 14.70 -3.34
CA SER A 44 -10.59 14.75 -4.81
C SER A 44 -10.62 13.36 -5.44
N VAL A 45 -9.94 12.39 -4.86
CA VAL A 45 -9.94 11.01 -5.37
C VAL A 45 -11.29 10.33 -5.15
N ALA A 46 -11.95 10.55 -4.02
CA ALA A 46 -13.28 10.01 -3.78
C ALA A 46 -14.33 10.59 -4.74
N GLU A 47 -14.26 11.89 -5.05
CA GLU A 47 -15.12 12.56 -6.04
C GLU A 47 -14.88 11.99 -7.45
N GLU A 48 -13.62 11.79 -7.84
CA GLU A 48 -13.25 11.19 -9.13
C GLU A 48 -13.69 9.72 -9.25
N ALA A 49 -13.57 8.96 -8.17
CA ALA A 49 -14.02 7.57 -8.10
C ALA A 49 -15.54 7.45 -8.21
N GLY A 50 -16.28 8.48 -7.82
CA GLY A 50 -17.75 8.48 -7.78
C GLY A 50 -18.31 7.68 -6.59
N ALA A 51 -19.64 7.65 -6.47
CA ALA A 51 -20.30 6.88 -5.42
C ALA A 51 -20.22 5.36 -5.73
N PRO A 52 -19.96 4.49 -4.74
CA PRO A 52 -19.89 4.76 -3.31
C PRO A 52 -18.44 4.86 -2.76
N ALA A 53 -17.68 5.84 -3.20
CA ALA A 53 -16.37 6.13 -2.61
C ALA A 53 -16.48 7.25 -1.55
N VAL A 54 -15.78 7.11 -0.42
CA VAL A 54 -15.79 8.09 0.67
C VAL A 54 -14.37 8.48 1.08
N PRO A 55 -14.10 9.78 1.27
CA PRO A 55 -12.83 10.24 1.80
C PRO A 55 -12.79 10.10 3.32
N VAL A 56 -11.69 9.57 3.85
CA VAL A 56 -11.43 9.49 5.30
C VAL A 56 -10.04 10.03 5.58
N THR A 57 -9.93 10.99 6.49
CA THR A 57 -8.63 11.55 6.87
C THR A 57 -7.96 10.68 7.93
N VAL A 58 -6.70 10.27 7.68
CA VAL A 58 -5.93 9.45 8.63
C VAL A 58 -4.44 9.76 8.59
N ASP A 59 -3.82 9.99 9.72
CA ASP A 59 -2.37 9.83 9.87
C ASP A 59 -2.11 8.41 10.39
N VAL A 60 -1.52 7.56 9.55
CA VAL A 60 -1.24 6.16 9.89
C VAL A 60 -0.17 6.01 10.99
N ALA A 61 0.63 7.05 11.26
CA ALA A 61 1.58 7.08 12.37
C ALA A 61 0.92 7.42 13.72
N ASP A 62 -0.33 7.89 13.72
CA ASP A 62 -1.10 8.17 14.93
C ASP A 62 -2.16 7.08 15.15
N ARG A 63 -1.97 6.30 16.23
CA ARG A 63 -2.88 5.21 16.59
C ARG A 63 -4.32 5.68 16.82
N ALA A 64 -4.51 6.84 17.44
CA ALA A 64 -5.86 7.37 17.70
C ALA A 64 -6.55 7.76 16.38
N SER A 65 -5.79 8.35 15.44
CA SER A 65 -6.25 8.66 14.09
C SER A 65 -6.65 7.39 13.32
N VAL A 66 -5.83 6.33 13.37
CA VAL A 66 -6.15 5.05 12.73
C VAL A 66 -7.44 4.46 13.31
N THR A 67 -7.57 4.43 14.65
CA THR A 67 -8.76 3.88 15.31
C THR A 67 -10.02 4.66 14.92
N ALA A 68 -9.95 5.99 14.89
CA ALA A 68 -11.07 6.83 14.49
C ALA A 68 -11.45 6.59 13.01
N ALA A 69 -10.47 6.53 12.13
CA ALA A 69 -10.69 6.31 10.69
C ALA A 69 -11.34 4.94 10.40
N ILE A 70 -10.86 3.87 11.04
CA ILE A 70 -11.44 2.53 10.85
C ILE A 70 -12.84 2.44 11.46
N ALA A 71 -13.10 3.11 12.59
CA ALA A 71 -14.44 3.21 13.17
C ALA A 71 -15.40 3.98 12.24
N GLU A 72 -14.95 5.06 11.60
CA GLU A 72 -15.73 5.81 10.60
C GLU A 72 -16.07 4.93 9.41
N VAL A 73 -15.10 4.21 8.82
CA VAL A 73 -15.33 3.24 7.74
C VAL A 73 -16.35 2.17 8.15
N SER A 74 -16.21 1.62 9.36
CA SER A 74 -17.15 0.64 9.90
C SER A 74 -18.56 1.21 10.07
N GLY A 75 -18.68 2.46 10.52
CA GLY A 75 -19.96 3.16 10.65
C GLY A 75 -20.66 3.40 9.31
N ILE A 76 -19.90 3.71 8.26
CA ILE A 76 -20.44 3.99 6.92
C ILE A 76 -20.83 2.70 6.19
N PHE A 77 -19.94 1.70 6.21
CA PHE A 77 -20.08 0.52 5.36
C PHE A 77 -20.47 -0.76 6.10
N GLY A 78 -20.29 -0.81 7.42
CA GLY A 78 -20.61 -1.97 8.25
C GLY A 78 -19.64 -3.16 8.14
N ARG A 79 -18.67 -3.11 7.21
CA ARG A 79 -17.74 -4.20 6.90
C ARG A 79 -16.45 -3.70 6.26
N VAL A 80 -15.45 -4.57 6.21
CA VAL A 80 -14.26 -4.43 5.35
C VAL A 80 -13.98 -5.79 4.73
N ASP A 81 -13.65 -5.82 3.44
CA ASP A 81 -13.31 -7.04 2.68
C ASP A 81 -11.88 -6.98 2.12
N VAL A 82 -11.40 -5.78 1.77
CA VAL A 82 -10.07 -5.54 1.20
C VAL A 82 -9.38 -4.44 1.98
N CYS A 83 -8.12 -4.66 2.34
CA CYS A 83 -7.25 -3.64 2.93
C CYS A 83 -5.98 -3.51 2.10
N VAL A 84 -5.72 -2.32 1.55
CA VAL A 84 -4.49 -2.03 0.80
C VAL A 84 -3.68 -0.97 1.55
N ASN A 85 -2.56 -1.38 2.13
CA ASN A 85 -1.63 -0.51 2.85
C ASN A 85 -0.63 0.09 1.87
N ALA A 86 -0.99 1.23 1.23
CA ALA A 86 -0.14 1.94 0.28
C ALA A 86 0.46 3.25 0.83
N ALA A 87 0.07 3.67 2.04
CA ALA A 87 0.69 4.82 2.70
C ALA A 87 2.17 4.57 2.99
N GLY A 88 3.01 5.54 2.70
CA GLY A 88 4.44 5.44 2.98
C GLY A 88 5.21 6.71 2.61
N ILE A 89 6.35 6.90 3.26
CA ILE A 89 7.28 8.00 3.01
C ILE A 89 8.67 7.46 2.72
N PRO A 90 9.42 8.04 1.76
CA PRO A 90 10.80 7.62 1.48
C PRO A 90 11.79 8.17 2.51
N ASN A 91 11.67 9.44 2.90
CA ASN A 91 12.49 10.21 3.84
C ASN A 91 13.98 9.79 3.88
N PRO A 92 14.75 10.00 2.80
CA PRO A 92 16.10 9.49 2.66
C PRO A 92 17.07 10.15 3.64
N GLY A 93 18.00 9.35 4.18
CA GLY A 93 19.07 9.82 5.06
C GLY A 93 20.18 8.77 5.17
N LYS A 94 21.45 9.23 5.00
CA LYS A 94 22.62 8.35 5.14
C LYS A 94 22.85 8.03 6.63
N VAL A 95 23.22 6.78 6.94
CA VAL A 95 23.59 6.37 8.31
C VAL A 95 24.63 7.30 8.91
N PHE A 96 25.59 7.74 8.09
CA PHE A 96 26.55 8.79 8.42
C PHE A 96 26.79 9.67 7.18
N GLY A 97 26.64 10.98 7.34
CA GLY A 97 26.79 11.97 6.28
C GLY A 97 27.67 13.15 6.69
N LYS A 98 27.71 14.22 5.88
CA LYS A 98 28.51 15.42 6.16
C LYS A 98 28.11 16.13 7.47
N SER A 99 26.84 16.01 7.86
CA SER A 99 26.28 16.58 9.10
C SER A 99 26.38 15.65 10.31
N GLY A 100 27.01 14.47 10.18
CA GLY A 100 27.12 13.48 11.24
C GLY A 100 26.20 12.27 11.04
N PRO A 101 25.87 11.53 12.14
CA PRO A 101 24.95 10.40 12.13
C PRO A 101 23.55 10.83 11.72
N LEU A 102 22.80 9.89 11.10
CA LEU A 102 21.37 10.08 10.86
C LEU A 102 20.65 10.32 12.17
N ASP A 103 19.78 11.33 12.19
CA ASP A 103 18.88 11.57 13.31
C ASP A 103 17.97 10.36 13.52
N ILE A 104 17.93 9.86 14.74
CA ILE A 104 17.14 8.69 15.11
C ILE A 104 15.64 8.94 14.95
N GLU A 105 15.19 10.18 15.16
CA GLU A 105 13.78 10.55 14.97
C GLU A 105 13.37 10.48 13.49
N GLN A 106 14.30 10.84 12.59
CA GLN A 106 14.07 10.68 11.15
C GLN A 106 13.92 9.20 10.77
N PHE A 107 14.74 8.32 11.32
CA PHE A 107 14.63 6.87 11.13
C PHE A 107 13.30 6.37 11.68
N GLN A 108 12.99 6.71 12.94
CA GLN A 108 11.78 6.27 13.64
C GLN A 108 10.51 6.67 12.87
N ARG A 109 10.45 7.91 12.37
CA ARG A 109 9.29 8.37 11.60
C ARG A 109 9.01 7.51 10.36
N VAL A 110 10.05 7.02 9.66
CA VAL A 110 9.86 6.13 8.52
C VAL A 110 9.30 4.78 8.97
N ILE A 111 9.80 4.25 10.07
CA ILE A 111 9.31 2.99 10.66
C ILE A 111 7.85 3.16 11.11
N ASP A 112 7.53 4.25 11.80
CA ASP A 112 6.17 4.50 12.31
C ASP A 112 5.14 4.59 11.18
N VAL A 113 5.45 5.30 10.11
CA VAL A 113 4.52 5.42 8.97
C VAL A 113 4.45 4.12 8.17
N ASN A 114 5.62 3.62 7.71
CA ASN A 114 5.65 2.57 6.68
C ASN A 114 5.39 1.17 7.23
N LEU A 115 5.73 0.91 8.48
CA LEU A 115 5.65 -0.43 9.08
C LEU A 115 4.62 -0.49 10.19
N VAL A 116 4.78 0.32 11.24
CA VAL A 116 3.88 0.30 12.40
C VAL A 116 2.47 0.73 12.02
N GLY A 117 2.34 1.81 11.24
CA GLY A 117 1.06 2.29 10.74
C GLY A 117 0.35 1.28 9.83
N ALA A 118 1.10 0.67 8.90
CA ALA A 118 0.53 -0.39 8.05
C ALA A 118 0.06 -1.60 8.87
N PHE A 119 0.81 -2.00 9.90
CA PHE A 119 0.42 -3.07 10.81
C PHE A 119 -0.83 -2.69 11.62
N ASP A 120 -0.93 -1.44 12.11
CA ASP A 120 -2.08 -0.98 12.89
C ASP A 120 -3.36 -0.93 12.06
N VAL A 121 -3.31 -0.44 10.82
CA VAL A 121 -4.42 -0.49 9.88
C VAL A 121 -4.80 -1.95 9.56
N MET A 122 -3.80 -2.80 9.26
CA MET A 122 -4.01 -4.21 8.94
C MET A 122 -4.76 -4.94 10.05
N ARG A 123 -4.31 -4.84 11.32
CA ARG A 123 -4.92 -5.55 12.44
C ARG A 123 -6.36 -5.11 12.73
N GLN A 124 -6.65 -3.80 12.58
CA GLN A 124 -8.00 -3.26 12.77
C GLN A 124 -8.94 -3.63 11.61
N CYS A 125 -8.46 -3.62 10.37
CA CYS A 125 -9.22 -4.14 9.23
C CYS A 125 -9.48 -5.65 9.37
N ALA A 126 -8.47 -6.42 9.81
CA ALA A 126 -8.63 -7.86 10.05
C ALA A 126 -9.72 -8.15 11.08
N GLU A 127 -9.79 -7.37 12.18
CA GLU A 127 -10.87 -7.50 13.16
C GLU A 127 -12.26 -7.33 12.54
N LEU A 128 -12.43 -6.34 11.64
CA LEU A 128 -13.71 -6.17 10.93
C LEU A 128 -13.97 -7.32 9.95
N MET A 129 -12.94 -7.77 9.22
CA MET A 129 -13.06 -8.90 8.29
C MET A 129 -13.52 -10.18 8.99
N THR A 130 -13.05 -10.45 10.22
CA THR A 130 -13.48 -11.65 10.98
C THR A 130 -14.99 -11.68 11.26
N ARG A 131 -15.65 -10.53 11.27
CA ARG A 131 -17.09 -10.37 11.53
C ARG A 131 -17.95 -10.50 10.27
N ASN A 132 -17.36 -10.61 9.07
CA ASN A 132 -18.11 -10.81 7.84
C ASN A 132 -18.86 -12.14 7.89
N THR A 133 -20.20 -12.08 7.78
CA THR A 133 -21.11 -13.24 7.93
C THR A 133 -21.40 -13.95 6.62
N ASP A 134 -20.99 -13.35 5.48
CA ASP A 134 -21.15 -13.89 4.13
C ASP A 134 -19.77 -14.21 3.51
N PRO A 135 -19.05 -15.22 4.01
CA PRO A 135 -17.77 -15.59 3.45
C PRO A 135 -17.93 -16.01 1.99
N GLY A 136 -16.96 -15.64 1.17
CA GLY A 136 -16.88 -16.08 -0.21
C GLY A 136 -16.62 -17.58 -0.34
N LEU A 137 -16.33 -18.02 -1.56
CA LEU A 137 -15.86 -19.38 -1.80
C LEU A 137 -14.64 -19.69 -0.93
N ASP A 138 -14.50 -20.91 -0.50
CA ASP A 138 -13.42 -21.40 0.39
C ASP A 138 -13.40 -20.72 1.79
N GLY A 139 -14.50 -20.08 2.19
CA GLY A 139 -14.61 -19.39 3.48
C GLY A 139 -13.87 -18.05 3.54
N GLU A 140 -13.51 -17.46 2.39
CA GLU A 140 -12.78 -16.19 2.32
C GLU A 140 -13.59 -15.03 2.88
N ARG A 141 -13.06 -14.34 3.89
CA ARG A 141 -13.64 -13.14 4.51
C ARG A 141 -12.91 -11.86 4.18
N GLY A 142 -11.68 -11.94 3.69
CA GLY A 142 -10.94 -10.75 3.31
C GLY A 142 -9.56 -11.01 2.74
N VAL A 143 -8.97 -9.95 2.20
CA VAL A 143 -7.58 -9.92 1.74
C VAL A 143 -6.89 -8.63 2.15
N ILE A 144 -5.69 -8.76 2.66
CA ILE A 144 -4.81 -7.66 3.04
C ILE A 144 -3.63 -7.63 2.08
N ILE A 145 -3.36 -6.47 1.50
CA ILE A 145 -2.29 -6.25 0.54
C ILE A 145 -1.37 -5.15 1.09
N ASN A 146 -0.13 -5.51 1.41
CA ASN A 146 0.87 -4.55 1.88
C ASN A 146 1.77 -4.11 0.72
N VAL A 147 1.99 -2.81 0.59
CA VAL A 147 2.85 -2.24 -0.45
C VAL A 147 4.26 -2.04 0.10
N SER A 148 5.14 -2.98 -0.23
CA SER A 148 6.58 -2.92 0.05
C SER A 148 7.31 -2.09 -1.02
N SER A 149 8.49 -2.50 -1.44
CA SER A 149 9.32 -1.87 -2.48
C SER A 149 10.45 -2.83 -2.90
N GLY A 150 10.98 -2.66 -4.09
CA GLY A 150 12.26 -3.24 -4.48
C GLY A 150 13.40 -2.88 -3.51
N ALA A 151 13.31 -1.72 -2.86
CA ALA A 151 14.25 -1.29 -1.83
C ALA A 151 14.30 -2.21 -0.58
N ALA A 152 13.31 -3.08 -0.39
CA ALA A 152 13.35 -4.11 0.64
C ALA A 152 14.44 -5.16 0.40
N PHE A 153 14.82 -5.36 -0.85
CA PHE A 153 15.83 -6.32 -1.29
C PHE A 153 17.16 -5.63 -1.66
N GLU A 154 17.08 -4.49 -2.35
CA GLU A 154 18.21 -3.79 -2.95
C GLU A 154 18.13 -2.29 -2.66
N GLY A 155 18.25 -1.93 -1.37
CA GLY A 155 18.21 -0.53 -0.95
C GLY A 155 19.44 0.25 -1.42
N GLN A 156 19.22 1.49 -1.84
CA GLN A 156 20.28 2.43 -2.26
C GLN A 156 20.86 3.20 -1.06
N LYS A 157 21.94 3.94 -1.29
CA LYS A 157 22.49 4.87 -0.29
C LYS A 157 21.44 5.83 0.23
N GLY A 158 21.36 5.96 1.55
CA GLY A 158 20.37 6.82 2.22
C GLY A 158 19.01 6.17 2.44
N GLN A 159 18.81 4.93 2.07
CA GLN A 159 17.52 4.23 2.22
C GLN A 159 17.46 3.29 3.42
N ALA A 160 18.36 3.37 4.40
CA ALA A 160 18.42 2.42 5.51
C ALA A 160 17.07 2.28 6.24
N ALA A 161 16.44 3.39 6.65
CA ALA A 161 15.13 3.38 7.30
C ALA A 161 14.02 2.87 6.36
N TYR A 162 14.02 3.35 5.11
CA TYR A 162 13.04 2.96 4.11
C TYR A 162 13.12 1.46 3.80
N SER A 163 14.32 0.97 3.50
CA SER A 163 14.56 -0.45 3.23
C SER A 163 14.19 -1.34 4.41
N ALA A 164 14.57 -0.95 5.64
CA ALA A 164 14.19 -1.67 6.86
C ALA A 164 12.66 -1.73 7.01
N SER A 165 11.96 -0.62 6.81
CA SER A 165 10.49 -0.57 6.91
C SER A 165 9.82 -1.46 5.86
N LYS A 166 10.30 -1.43 4.61
CA LYS A 166 9.73 -2.20 3.50
C LYS A 166 10.08 -3.69 3.58
N ALA A 167 11.27 -4.04 4.06
CA ALA A 167 11.63 -5.42 4.40
C ALA A 167 10.79 -5.94 5.58
N GLY A 168 10.48 -5.08 6.57
CA GLY A 168 9.58 -5.40 7.67
C GLY A 168 8.20 -5.83 7.21
N LEU A 169 7.63 -5.18 6.18
CA LEU A 169 6.35 -5.58 5.58
C LEU A 169 6.40 -6.96 4.93
N ILE A 170 7.55 -7.34 4.35
CA ILE A 170 7.75 -8.69 3.82
C ILE A 170 7.88 -9.70 4.97
N GLY A 171 8.63 -9.34 6.02
CA GLY A 171 8.86 -10.21 7.18
C GLY A 171 7.57 -10.50 7.97
N LEU A 172 6.68 -9.52 8.13
CA LEU A 172 5.42 -9.71 8.86
C LEU A 172 4.35 -10.48 8.05
N MET A 173 4.47 -10.55 6.74
CA MET A 173 3.43 -11.09 5.85
C MET A 173 3.10 -12.56 6.16
N LEU A 174 4.10 -13.43 6.24
CA LEU A 174 3.87 -14.87 6.48
C LEU A 174 3.30 -15.17 7.88
N PRO A 175 3.84 -14.64 9.01
CA PRO A 175 3.21 -14.83 10.32
C PRO A 175 1.77 -14.27 10.36
N ALA A 176 1.52 -13.08 9.80
CA ALA A 176 0.17 -12.53 9.73
C ALA A 176 -0.79 -13.43 8.91
N ALA A 177 -0.34 -13.96 7.77
CA ALA A 177 -1.15 -14.90 6.99
C ALA A 177 -1.46 -16.19 7.77
N ARG A 178 -0.53 -16.69 8.58
CA ARG A 178 -0.74 -17.86 9.44
C ARG A 178 -1.77 -17.59 10.54
N ASP A 179 -1.64 -16.45 11.21
CA ASP A 179 -2.56 -16.06 12.30
C ASP A 179 -3.99 -15.88 11.77
N LEU A 180 -4.13 -15.32 10.56
CA LEU A 180 -5.42 -14.95 9.97
C LEU A 180 -6.06 -16.05 9.12
N ALA A 181 -5.33 -17.12 8.79
CA ALA A 181 -5.83 -18.22 7.94
C ALA A 181 -7.11 -18.87 8.50
N GLN A 182 -7.18 -19.09 9.82
CA GLN A 182 -8.35 -19.67 10.47
C GLN A 182 -9.63 -18.82 10.32
N TYR A 183 -9.45 -17.53 10.00
CA TYR A 183 -10.57 -16.59 9.77
C TYR A 183 -10.88 -16.38 8.29
N GLY A 184 -10.21 -17.10 7.39
CA GLY A 184 -10.41 -16.94 5.94
C GLY A 184 -9.88 -15.60 5.40
N ILE A 185 -8.81 -15.05 5.99
CA ILE A 185 -8.19 -13.80 5.56
C ILE A 185 -6.81 -14.07 4.98
N ARG A 186 -6.57 -13.61 3.75
CA ARG A 186 -5.28 -13.72 3.07
C ARG A 186 -4.41 -12.48 3.32
N VAL A 187 -3.10 -12.67 3.32
CA VAL A 187 -2.13 -11.56 3.38
C VAL A 187 -1.11 -11.71 2.27
N VAL A 188 -0.99 -10.70 1.43
CA VAL A 188 -0.06 -10.66 0.30
C VAL A 188 0.75 -9.36 0.36
N THR A 189 1.99 -9.40 -0.05
CA THR A 189 2.84 -8.21 -0.17
C THR A 189 3.20 -7.98 -1.63
N ILE A 190 3.12 -6.74 -2.11
CA ILE A 190 3.63 -6.33 -3.43
C ILE A 190 4.91 -5.53 -3.21
N ALA A 191 5.95 -5.82 -3.97
CA ALA A 191 7.21 -5.07 -4.01
C ALA A 191 7.33 -4.35 -5.37
N PRO A 192 6.83 -3.12 -5.51
CA PRO A 192 6.94 -2.37 -6.75
C PRO A 192 8.36 -1.86 -6.99
N GLY A 193 8.72 -1.75 -8.27
CA GLY A 193 9.85 -0.98 -8.75
C GLY A 193 9.53 0.51 -8.86
N LEU A 194 10.02 1.15 -9.91
CA LEU A 194 9.77 2.57 -10.18
C LEU A 194 8.50 2.76 -11.02
N PHE A 195 7.57 3.55 -10.49
CA PHE A 195 6.30 3.88 -11.14
C PHE A 195 6.16 5.38 -11.33
N ASP A 196 5.52 5.81 -12.41
CA ASP A 196 5.19 7.21 -12.68
C ASP A 196 3.99 7.64 -11.83
N THR A 197 4.27 8.02 -10.58
CA THR A 197 3.25 8.39 -9.58
C THR A 197 3.02 9.89 -9.45
N GLY A 198 3.52 10.67 -10.41
CA GLY A 198 3.51 12.13 -10.32
C GLY A 198 4.61 12.71 -9.41
N ILE A 199 5.34 11.88 -8.67
CA ILE A 199 6.48 12.30 -7.84
C ILE A 199 7.63 12.85 -8.72
N PHE A 200 7.62 12.51 -9.99
CA PHE A 200 8.61 12.95 -10.98
C PHE A 200 8.14 14.13 -11.83
N ALA A 201 6.97 14.74 -11.55
CA ALA A 201 6.40 15.81 -12.38
C ALA A 201 7.31 17.05 -12.48
N GLU A 202 8.11 17.32 -11.46
CA GLU A 202 9.07 18.44 -11.43
C GLU A 202 10.52 17.99 -11.67
N VAL A 203 10.76 16.71 -12.01
CA VAL A 203 12.08 16.17 -12.26
C VAL A 203 12.42 16.30 -13.75
N ASP A 204 13.70 16.61 -14.07
CA ASP A 204 14.17 16.68 -15.46
C ASP A 204 13.77 15.39 -16.22
N PRO A 205 13.10 15.49 -17.38
CA PRO A 205 12.70 14.33 -18.18
C PRO A 205 13.86 13.37 -18.51
N LYS A 206 15.09 13.88 -18.65
CA LYS A 206 16.28 13.03 -18.87
C LYS A 206 16.60 12.15 -17.67
N VAL A 207 16.38 12.66 -16.45
CA VAL A 207 16.56 11.88 -15.22
C VAL A 207 15.47 10.83 -15.10
N VAL A 208 14.22 11.19 -15.41
CA VAL A 208 13.08 10.25 -15.44
C VAL A 208 13.33 9.13 -16.46
N GLN A 209 13.81 9.48 -17.65
CA GLN A 209 14.18 8.51 -18.68
C GLN A 209 15.32 7.60 -18.22
N ALA A 210 16.35 8.15 -17.57
CA ALA A 210 17.46 7.37 -17.04
C ALA A 210 17.00 6.39 -15.94
N LEU A 211 16.06 6.81 -15.07
CA LEU A 211 15.45 5.93 -14.08
C LEU A 211 14.64 4.81 -14.73
N GLY A 212 13.86 5.13 -15.76
CA GLY A 212 13.10 4.14 -16.52
C GLY A 212 13.99 3.12 -17.25
N SER A 213 15.18 3.54 -17.69
CA SER A 213 16.13 2.64 -18.37
C SER A 213 16.79 1.61 -17.44
N ALA A 214 16.62 1.71 -16.12
CA ALA A 214 17.02 0.66 -15.17
C ALA A 214 16.10 -0.58 -15.24
N ALA A 215 14.90 -0.44 -15.80
CA ALA A 215 14.02 -1.55 -16.08
C ALA A 215 14.50 -2.31 -17.34
N LEU A 216 14.44 -3.65 -17.28
CA LEU A 216 14.92 -4.48 -18.40
C LEU A 216 13.92 -4.46 -19.56
N ASN A 217 12.66 -4.83 -19.29
CA ASN A 217 11.60 -4.84 -20.29
C ASN A 217 10.22 -4.85 -19.62
N PRO A 218 9.36 -3.88 -19.91
CA PRO A 218 9.56 -2.68 -20.74
C PRO A 218 10.54 -1.70 -20.07
N SER A 219 11.41 -1.05 -20.87
CA SER A 219 12.39 -0.08 -20.38
C SER A 219 11.75 1.30 -20.20
N ARG A 220 10.92 1.43 -19.17
CA ARG A 220 10.22 2.65 -18.76
C ARG A 220 9.80 2.56 -17.29
N LEU A 221 9.34 3.66 -16.74
CA LEU A 221 8.60 3.62 -15.47
C LEU A 221 7.31 2.81 -15.63
N GLY A 222 6.89 2.10 -14.59
CA GLY A 222 5.59 1.45 -14.54
C GLY A 222 4.46 2.48 -14.53
N ASP A 223 3.37 2.18 -15.22
CA ASP A 223 2.14 2.95 -15.08
C ASP A 223 1.41 2.53 -13.80
N PRO A 224 0.91 3.47 -12.97
CA PRO A 224 0.16 3.13 -11.75
C PRO A 224 -1.03 2.19 -11.99
N SER A 225 -1.63 2.19 -13.18
CA SER A 225 -2.69 1.24 -13.54
C SER A 225 -2.19 -0.21 -13.65
N GLU A 226 -0.92 -0.44 -13.98
CA GLU A 226 -0.33 -1.79 -14.00
C GLU A 226 -0.20 -2.34 -12.57
N PHE A 227 0.14 -1.47 -11.60
CA PHE A 227 0.12 -1.83 -10.18
C PHE A 227 -1.31 -2.15 -9.71
N ALA A 228 -2.27 -1.30 -10.03
CA ALA A 228 -3.67 -1.50 -9.67
C ALA A 228 -4.23 -2.80 -10.29
N SER A 229 -3.83 -3.15 -11.51
CA SER A 229 -4.17 -4.42 -12.15
C SER A 229 -3.65 -5.64 -11.36
N LEU A 230 -2.43 -5.57 -10.81
CA LEU A 230 -1.91 -6.63 -9.94
C LEU A 230 -2.70 -6.72 -8.63
N VAL A 231 -3.09 -5.59 -8.03
CA VAL A 231 -3.96 -5.59 -6.85
C VAL A 231 -5.28 -6.29 -7.15
N MET A 232 -5.92 -5.97 -8.27
CA MET A 232 -7.16 -6.63 -8.71
C MET A 232 -6.96 -8.13 -8.89
N HIS A 233 -5.87 -8.54 -9.55
CA HIS A 233 -5.55 -9.95 -9.71
C HIS A 233 -5.37 -10.69 -8.38
N ILE A 234 -4.71 -10.08 -7.38
CA ILE A 234 -4.56 -10.66 -6.04
C ILE A 234 -5.93 -10.85 -5.37
N ILE A 235 -6.84 -9.89 -5.51
CA ILE A 235 -8.18 -9.97 -4.95
C ILE A 235 -8.95 -11.14 -5.58
N GLU A 236 -8.93 -11.27 -6.90
CA GLU A 236 -9.65 -12.29 -7.66
C GLU A 236 -9.05 -13.69 -7.50
N ASN A 237 -7.70 -13.78 -7.51
CA ASN A 237 -6.98 -15.05 -7.43
C ASN A 237 -6.78 -15.49 -5.96
N ARG A 238 -7.71 -16.25 -5.45
CA ARG A 238 -7.74 -16.72 -4.05
C ARG A 238 -6.59 -17.65 -3.67
N TYR A 239 -5.87 -18.21 -4.64
CA TYR A 239 -4.71 -19.08 -4.35
C TYR A 239 -3.44 -18.27 -4.04
N LEU A 240 -3.46 -16.93 -4.24
CA LEU A 240 -2.39 -16.03 -3.83
C LEU A 240 -2.56 -15.67 -2.36
N ASN A 241 -1.72 -16.27 -1.51
CA ASN A 241 -1.64 -15.99 -0.07
C ASN A 241 -0.21 -16.18 0.42
N ALA A 242 0.19 -15.48 1.45
CA ALA A 242 1.49 -15.61 2.12
C ALA A 242 2.69 -15.52 1.13
N THR A 243 2.60 -14.62 0.16
CA THR A 243 3.62 -14.43 -0.87
C THR A 243 3.94 -12.97 -1.10
N THR A 244 5.17 -12.70 -1.56
CA THR A 244 5.60 -11.38 -2.04
C THR A 244 5.73 -11.43 -3.55
N LEU A 245 5.07 -10.50 -4.24
CA LEU A 245 5.09 -10.37 -5.68
C LEU A 245 5.86 -9.10 -6.07
N SER A 246 6.94 -9.24 -6.83
CA SER A 246 7.64 -8.11 -7.43
C SER A 246 6.93 -7.67 -8.72
N ILE A 247 6.79 -6.36 -8.91
CA ILE A 247 6.33 -5.73 -10.14
C ILE A 247 7.27 -4.57 -10.47
N ASP A 248 8.35 -4.86 -11.19
CA ASP A 248 9.49 -3.96 -11.35
C ASP A 248 10.12 -4.01 -12.75
N ALA A 249 9.52 -4.74 -13.69
CA ALA A 249 10.08 -4.95 -15.04
C ALA A 249 11.55 -5.44 -15.03
N GLY A 250 11.95 -6.16 -13.96
CA GLY A 250 13.32 -6.64 -13.77
C GLY A 250 14.33 -5.54 -13.40
N ALA A 251 13.87 -4.36 -12.99
CA ALA A 251 14.76 -3.25 -12.63
C ALA A 251 15.67 -3.63 -11.46
N ARG A 252 16.93 -3.25 -11.59
CA ARG A 252 17.92 -3.28 -10.50
C ARG A 252 18.59 -1.92 -10.45
N LEU A 253 18.30 -1.19 -9.38
CA LEU A 253 18.80 0.18 -9.26
C LEU A 253 20.27 0.18 -8.89
N PRO A 254 21.11 0.97 -9.61
CA PRO A 254 22.53 1.06 -9.29
C PRO A 254 22.70 1.69 -7.90
N ASN A 255 23.77 1.27 -7.22
CA ASN A 255 24.16 1.86 -5.94
C ASN A 255 24.93 3.15 -6.18
N VAL A 256 24.24 4.25 -6.49
CA VAL A 256 24.77 5.59 -6.74
C VAL A 256 24.81 6.45 -5.48
#